data_2d33fee28d866aacd51e5da403990e67
#
_entry.id   2d33fee28d866aacd51e5da403990e67
#
_cell.length_a   1.000
_cell.length_b   1.000
_cell.length_c   1.000
_cell.angle_alpha   90.00
_cell.angle_beta   90.00
_cell.angle_gamma   90.00
#
_symmetry.space_group_name_H-M   'P 1'
#
loop_
_entity.id
_entity.type
_entity.pdbx_description
1 polymer ?
#
loop_
_entity_poly.entity_id
_entity_poly.type
_entity_poly.pdbx_seq_one_letter_code
_entity_poly.pdbx_strand_id
1 'polypeptide(L)'
;MTEEQAQLQERADSHINYTDAINYWTETPPTVDGVLGGYGEDTVVPTMDVLGSSFFLRKLKSRMIVAQDHQKIGVDIGAGIGRVTRDMLHKFCDQIDLVEPVEPFVKQMDVELHDLKEQGKIGTIYPIGMQDWTPQEGKYWLIWCQWCVGHLPDQEFIKFLQRCKNGLQPNGTIIIKENNTPTDTDDFDDTDSSVTRCDKKFRQLFIEAGLKLIAVDRQKGLPNELYPVRMYALKPE
;
A
#
# COMPACT_ATOMS: atom_id res chain seq x y z
N MET A 1 -26.64 25.32 -8.37
CA MET A 1 -25.62 24.56 -7.65
C MET A 1 -25.38 25.26 -6.32
N THR A 2 -25.52 24.57 -5.22
CA THR A 2 -25.16 25.12 -3.91
C THR A 2 -23.64 25.18 -3.77
N GLU A 3 -23.10 26.05 -2.90
CA GLU A 3 -21.65 26.11 -2.64
C GLU A 3 -21.09 24.74 -2.20
N GLU A 4 -21.90 23.94 -1.51
CA GLU A 4 -21.57 22.59 -1.09
C GLU A 4 -21.49 21.60 -2.28
N GLN A 5 -22.31 21.76 -3.31
CA GLN A 5 -22.26 21.00 -4.55
C GLN A 5 -21.06 21.41 -5.43
N ALA A 6 -20.69 22.69 -5.42
CA ALA A 6 -19.49 23.17 -6.11
C ALA A 6 -18.20 22.69 -5.41
N GLN A 7 -18.17 22.64 -4.06
CA GLN A 7 -17.03 22.08 -3.31
C GLN A 7 -16.88 20.56 -3.47
N LEU A 8 -17.98 19.82 -3.65
CA LEU A 8 -17.95 18.38 -3.97
C LEU A 8 -17.41 18.12 -5.38
N GLN A 9 -17.59 19.04 -6.31
CA GLN A 9 -17.14 18.91 -7.70
C GLN A 9 -15.64 19.26 -7.90
N GLU A 10 -14.98 19.81 -6.88
CA GLU A 10 -13.55 20.19 -6.90
C GLU A 10 -12.62 19.24 -6.12
N ARG A 11 -13.13 18.16 -5.54
CA ARG A 11 -12.28 17.25 -4.78
C ARG A 11 -11.50 16.35 -5.74
N ALA A 12 -10.18 16.30 -5.59
CA ALA A 12 -9.30 15.47 -6.41
C ALA A 12 -9.73 14.00 -6.46
N ASP A 13 -10.19 13.44 -5.34
CA ASP A 13 -10.62 12.05 -5.24
C ASP A 13 -11.97 11.73 -5.93
N SER A 14 -12.76 12.76 -6.30
CA SER A 14 -14.03 12.56 -7.03
C SER A 14 -13.82 12.15 -8.50
N HIS A 15 -12.62 12.33 -9.03
CA HIS A 15 -12.27 11.98 -10.41
C HIS A 15 -11.77 10.54 -10.56
N ILE A 16 -11.51 9.83 -9.47
CA ILE A 16 -11.02 8.45 -9.51
C ILE A 16 -12.00 7.53 -10.23
N ASN A 17 -11.50 6.80 -11.22
CA ASN A 17 -12.20 5.79 -11.98
C ASN A 17 -11.44 4.46 -11.96
N TYR A 18 -11.99 3.46 -11.33
CA TYR A 18 -11.33 2.14 -11.19
C TYR A 18 -11.07 1.46 -12.54
N THR A 19 -11.96 1.65 -13.53
CA THR A 19 -11.78 1.05 -14.86
C THR A 19 -10.58 1.65 -15.56
N ASP A 20 -10.41 2.97 -15.51
CA ASP A 20 -9.29 3.67 -16.11
C ASP A 20 -7.97 3.27 -15.44
N ALA A 21 -7.94 3.20 -14.10
CA ALA A 21 -6.80 2.72 -13.34
C ALA A 21 -6.40 1.28 -13.73
N ILE A 22 -7.36 0.36 -13.78
CA ILE A 22 -7.10 -1.04 -14.18
C ILE A 22 -6.62 -1.13 -15.63
N ASN A 23 -7.18 -0.35 -16.55
CA ASN A 23 -6.73 -0.32 -17.94
C ASN A 23 -5.27 0.14 -18.03
N TYR A 24 -4.92 1.25 -17.38
CA TYR A 24 -3.55 1.78 -17.34
C TYR A 24 -2.55 0.73 -16.85
N TRP A 25 -2.83 0.11 -15.69
CA TRP A 25 -1.94 -0.90 -15.12
C TRP A 25 -1.92 -2.22 -15.90
N THR A 26 -2.99 -2.55 -16.64
CA THR A 26 -3.02 -3.72 -17.52
C THR A 26 -2.12 -3.53 -18.74
N GLU A 27 -2.01 -2.30 -19.25
CA GLU A 27 -1.13 -1.95 -20.36
C GLU A 27 0.34 -1.74 -19.93
N THR A 28 0.56 -1.54 -18.62
CA THR A 28 1.89 -1.36 -18.06
C THR A 28 2.68 -2.69 -18.10
N PRO A 29 3.93 -2.69 -18.60
CA PRO A 29 4.76 -3.90 -18.60
C PRO A 29 4.90 -4.51 -17.19
N PRO A 30 4.72 -5.84 -17.01
CA PRO A 30 4.83 -6.50 -15.71
C PRO A 30 6.31 -6.70 -15.31
N THR A 31 7.05 -5.61 -15.21
CA THR A 31 8.48 -5.55 -14.86
C THR A 31 8.70 -4.62 -13.68
N VAL A 32 9.87 -4.70 -13.05
CA VAL A 32 10.24 -3.75 -11.97
C VAL A 32 10.20 -2.32 -12.47
N ASP A 33 10.66 -2.08 -13.71
CA ASP A 33 10.62 -0.76 -14.32
C ASP A 33 9.18 -0.27 -14.52
N GLY A 34 8.30 -1.13 -15.04
CA GLY A 34 6.88 -0.79 -15.25
C GLY A 34 6.16 -0.43 -13.95
N VAL A 35 6.22 -1.29 -12.92
CA VAL A 35 5.55 -1.04 -11.62
C VAL A 35 6.16 0.10 -10.81
N LEU A 36 7.30 0.64 -11.23
CA LEU A 36 7.95 1.81 -10.64
C LEU A 36 7.91 3.04 -11.56
N GLY A 37 7.07 3.04 -12.60
CA GLY A 37 6.87 4.20 -13.48
C GLY A 37 8.14 4.65 -14.20
N GLY A 38 8.99 3.72 -14.65
CA GLY A 38 10.26 4.00 -15.31
C GLY A 38 11.46 4.18 -14.37
N TYR A 39 11.27 3.97 -13.06
CA TYR A 39 12.35 4.02 -12.06
C TYR A 39 12.79 2.61 -11.63
N GLY A 40 13.05 1.73 -12.60
CA GLY A 40 13.41 0.34 -12.40
C GLY A 40 14.87 0.11 -12.01
N GLU A 41 15.42 -1.05 -12.44
CA GLU A 41 16.71 -1.58 -11.96
C GLU A 41 17.92 -0.70 -12.30
N ASP A 42 17.83 0.11 -13.33
CA ASP A 42 18.89 1.06 -13.71
C ASP A 42 18.95 2.29 -12.80
N THR A 43 18.07 2.39 -11.81
CA THR A 43 18.02 3.49 -10.86
C THR A 43 18.28 3.03 -9.42
N VAL A 44 18.45 4.00 -8.52
CA VAL A 44 18.59 3.73 -7.08
C VAL A 44 17.26 3.40 -6.39
N VAL A 45 16.12 3.65 -7.07
CA VAL A 45 14.79 3.63 -6.46
C VAL A 45 14.44 2.27 -5.86
N PRO A 46 14.57 1.12 -6.54
CA PRO A 46 14.21 -0.18 -5.95
C PRO A 46 15.01 -0.49 -4.69
N THR A 47 16.31 -0.23 -4.72
CA THR A 47 17.21 -0.49 -3.58
C THR A 47 16.90 0.43 -2.40
N MET A 48 16.76 1.73 -2.65
CA MET A 48 16.47 2.70 -1.58
C MET A 48 15.08 2.51 -0.97
N ASP A 49 14.10 2.12 -1.79
CA ASP A 49 12.76 1.77 -1.36
C ASP A 49 12.78 0.61 -0.34
N VAL A 50 13.43 -0.50 -0.67
CA VAL A 50 13.56 -1.70 0.18
C VAL A 50 14.33 -1.39 1.45
N LEU A 51 15.43 -0.65 1.36
CA LEU A 51 16.24 -0.26 2.52
C LEU A 51 15.44 0.60 3.50
N GLY A 52 14.75 1.63 3.00
CA GLY A 52 13.93 2.52 3.83
C GLY A 52 12.79 1.77 4.52
N SER A 53 12.06 0.95 3.78
CA SER A 53 10.97 0.11 4.30
C SER A 53 11.47 -0.86 5.37
N SER A 54 12.57 -1.57 5.10
CA SER A 54 13.18 -2.49 6.07
C SER A 54 13.64 -1.78 7.34
N PHE A 55 14.21 -0.59 7.21
CA PHE A 55 14.66 0.20 8.34
C PHE A 55 13.47 0.67 9.20
N PHE A 56 12.39 1.11 8.56
CA PHE A 56 11.17 1.52 9.23
C PHE A 56 10.54 0.35 10.02
N LEU A 57 10.40 -0.83 9.42
CA LEU A 57 9.89 -2.02 10.13
C LEU A 57 10.77 -2.43 11.32
N ARG A 58 12.10 -2.35 11.18
CA ARG A 58 13.03 -2.63 12.30
C ARG A 58 12.86 -1.67 13.47
N LYS A 59 12.63 -0.37 13.21
CA LYS A 59 12.31 0.61 14.26
C LYS A 59 11.02 0.28 15.01
N LEU A 60 10.07 -0.36 14.34
CA LEU A 60 8.78 -0.72 14.92
C LEU A 60 8.80 -2.05 15.69
N LYS A 61 9.90 -2.80 15.70
CA LYS A 61 10.00 -4.14 16.28
C LYS A 61 9.45 -4.24 17.71
N SER A 62 9.73 -3.26 18.56
CA SER A 62 9.23 -3.23 19.95
C SER A 62 7.73 -2.91 20.08
N ARG A 63 7.12 -2.38 19.02
CA ARG A 63 5.69 -2.04 18.95
C ARG A 63 4.86 -3.06 18.19
N MET A 64 5.51 -4.00 17.48
CA MET A 64 4.90 -5.05 16.66
C MET A 64 5.19 -6.43 17.24
N ILE A 65 4.90 -6.60 18.53
CA ILE A 65 5.13 -7.86 19.24
C ILE A 65 4.04 -8.86 18.80
N VAL A 66 4.47 -10.00 18.30
CA VAL A 66 3.57 -11.13 18.02
C VAL A 66 3.08 -11.71 19.32
N ALA A 67 1.77 -11.96 19.43
CA ALA A 67 1.20 -12.67 20.56
C ALA A 67 1.71 -14.13 20.56
N GLN A 68 1.79 -14.72 21.77
CA GLN A 68 2.16 -16.11 21.92
C GLN A 68 1.21 -17.00 21.09
N ASP A 69 1.75 -17.99 20.40
CA ASP A 69 1.02 -18.91 19.52
C ASP A 69 0.47 -18.32 18.22
N HIS A 70 0.88 -17.09 17.85
CA HIS A 70 0.53 -16.48 16.56
C HIS A 70 1.73 -16.48 15.61
N GLN A 71 1.46 -16.68 14.31
CA GLN A 71 2.43 -16.48 13.24
C GLN A 71 2.41 -15.03 12.75
N LYS A 72 3.54 -14.58 12.21
CA LYS A 72 3.64 -13.27 11.53
C LYS A 72 3.06 -13.36 10.13
N ILE A 73 1.75 -13.40 10.02
CA ILE A 73 1.10 -13.40 8.72
C ILE A 73 1.02 -11.96 8.22
N GLY A 74 1.58 -11.72 7.04
CA GLY A 74 1.51 -10.45 6.34
C GLY A 74 0.51 -10.48 5.20
N VAL A 75 0.13 -9.29 4.71
CA VAL A 75 -0.51 -9.13 3.42
C VAL A 75 0.07 -7.91 2.70
N ASP A 76 0.36 -8.08 1.41
CA ASP A 76 0.84 -7.06 0.48
C ASP A 76 -0.34 -6.60 -0.38
N ILE A 77 -0.77 -5.35 -0.20
CA ILE A 77 -1.93 -4.77 -0.86
C ILE A 77 -1.47 -3.93 -2.06
N GLY A 78 -2.06 -4.16 -3.23
CA GLY A 78 -1.58 -3.60 -4.48
C GLY A 78 -0.18 -4.15 -4.79
N ALA A 79 -0.05 -5.47 -4.70
CA ALA A 79 1.25 -6.14 -4.69
C ALA A 79 2.02 -6.04 -6.02
N GLY A 80 1.36 -5.62 -7.12
CA GLY A 80 1.96 -5.57 -8.45
C GLY A 80 2.46 -6.94 -8.87
N ILE A 81 3.70 -7.02 -9.29
CA ILE A 81 4.38 -8.30 -9.62
C ILE A 81 4.93 -9.04 -8.38
N GLY A 82 4.62 -8.58 -7.15
CA GLY A 82 5.13 -9.17 -5.92
C GLY A 82 6.51 -8.66 -5.49
N ARG A 83 6.99 -7.55 -6.07
CA ARG A 83 8.33 -6.99 -5.82
C ARG A 83 8.61 -6.73 -4.34
N VAL A 84 7.69 -6.07 -3.63
CA VAL A 84 7.88 -5.72 -2.20
C VAL A 84 7.90 -6.99 -1.34
N THR A 85 7.04 -7.94 -1.64
CA THR A 85 7.04 -9.26 -1.00
C THR A 85 8.36 -9.98 -1.24
N ARG A 86 8.84 -10.08 -2.52
CA ARG A 86 10.08 -10.74 -2.91
C ARG A 86 11.31 -10.12 -2.25
N ASP A 87 11.39 -8.79 -2.23
CA ASP A 87 12.63 -8.11 -1.85
C ASP A 87 12.69 -7.80 -0.34
N MET A 88 11.52 -7.70 0.33
CA MET A 88 11.48 -7.21 1.69
C MET A 88 10.56 -8.00 2.64
N LEU A 89 9.25 -8.13 2.36
CA LEU A 89 8.27 -8.63 3.36
C LEU A 89 8.56 -10.06 3.81
N HIS A 90 9.07 -10.95 2.93
CA HIS A 90 9.43 -12.32 3.28
C HIS A 90 10.47 -12.44 4.40
N LYS A 91 11.23 -11.37 4.66
CA LYS A 91 12.24 -11.30 5.74
C LYS A 91 11.63 -11.00 7.11
N PHE A 92 10.40 -10.47 7.13
CA PHE A 92 9.70 -10.03 8.34
C PHE A 92 8.50 -10.91 8.67
N CYS A 93 7.89 -11.55 7.67
CA CYS A 93 6.71 -12.38 7.83
C CYS A 93 7.04 -13.87 7.67
N ASP A 94 6.29 -14.71 8.35
CA ASP A 94 6.36 -16.16 8.21
C ASP A 94 5.64 -16.61 6.92
N GLN A 95 4.51 -15.98 6.63
CA GLN A 95 3.72 -16.17 5.41
C GLN A 95 3.11 -14.84 4.97
N ILE A 96 2.88 -14.65 3.66
CA ILE A 96 2.36 -13.42 3.08
C ILE A 96 1.27 -13.75 2.08
N ASP A 97 0.09 -13.14 2.28
CA ASP A 97 -0.95 -13.07 1.26
C ASP A 97 -0.70 -11.85 0.36
N LEU A 98 -1.22 -11.88 -0.87
CA LEU A 98 -1.09 -10.78 -1.81
C LEU A 98 -2.47 -10.41 -2.38
N VAL A 99 -2.73 -9.12 -2.56
CA VAL A 99 -3.95 -8.59 -3.17
C VAL A 99 -3.57 -7.74 -4.36
N GLU A 100 -4.01 -8.13 -5.57
CA GLU A 100 -3.64 -7.45 -6.82
C GLU A 100 -4.72 -7.70 -7.89
N PRO A 101 -5.37 -6.65 -8.42
CA PRO A 101 -6.43 -6.82 -9.42
C PRO A 101 -5.92 -7.05 -10.85
N VAL A 102 -4.69 -6.66 -11.18
CA VAL A 102 -4.17 -6.63 -12.55
C VAL A 102 -3.69 -8.01 -12.97
N GLU A 103 -4.42 -8.67 -13.86
CA GLU A 103 -4.15 -10.05 -14.27
C GLU A 103 -2.72 -10.29 -14.80
N PRO A 104 -2.14 -9.45 -15.67
CA PRO A 104 -0.74 -9.57 -16.09
C PRO A 104 0.24 -9.58 -14.90
N PHE A 105 0.01 -8.76 -13.87
CA PHE A 105 0.87 -8.71 -12.69
C PHE A 105 0.72 -9.98 -11.84
N VAL A 106 -0.51 -10.45 -11.65
CA VAL A 106 -0.77 -11.71 -10.93
C VAL A 106 -0.07 -12.89 -11.62
N LYS A 107 -0.09 -12.94 -12.96
CA LYS A 107 0.65 -13.97 -13.72
C LYS A 107 2.15 -13.86 -13.54
N GLN A 108 2.70 -12.64 -13.51
CA GLN A 108 4.12 -12.43 -13.30
C GLN A 108 4.58 -12.85 -11.90
N MET A 109 3.70 -12.78 -10.88
CA MET A 109 4.02 -13.29 -9.54
C MET A 109 4.41 -14.78 -9.53
N ASP A 110 3.95 -15.58 -10.49
CA ASP A 110 4.34 -16.99 -10.59
C ASP A 110 5.85 -17.16 -10.87
N VAL A 111 6.42 -16.23 -11.59
CA VAL A 111 7.85 -16.17 -11.88
C VAL A 111 8.62 -15.52 -10.73
N GLU A 112 8.19 -14.32 -10.34
CA GLU A 112 8.89 -13.50 -9.34
C GLU A 112 8.93 -14.11 -7.93
N LEU A 113 7.92 -14.87 -7.57
CA LEU A 113 7.75 -15.46 -6.24
C LEU A 113 7.95 -16.97 -6.21
N HIS A 114 8.46 -17.57 -7.28
CA HIS A 114 8.61 -19.02 -7.41
C HIS A 114 9.30 -19.65 -6.18
N ASP A 115 10.49 -19.18 -5.85
CA ASP A 115 11.28 -19.71 -4.74
C ASP A 115 10.60 -19.52 -3.38
N LEU A 116 9.90 -18.40 -3.19
CA LEU A 116 9.15 -18.13 -1.96
C LEU A 116 7.90 -19.02 -1.85
N LYS A 117 7.28 -19.38 -2.97
CA LYS A 117 6.19 -20.36 -3.01
C LYS A 117 6.67 -21.74 -2.59
N GLU A 118 7.79 -22.21 -3.14
CA GLU A 118 8.41 -23.49 -2.76
C GLU A 118 8.79 -23.53 -1.27
N GLN A 119 9.20 -22.40 -0.69
CA GLN A 119 9.50 -22.26 0.73
C GLN A 119 8.26 -22.16 1.61
N GLY A 120 7.05 -22.16 1.06
CA GLY A 120 5.80 -21.99 1.80
C GLY A 120 5.59 -20.56 2.37
N LYS A 121 6.33 -19.57 1.85
CA LYS A 121 6.25 -18.18 2.29
C LYS A 121 5.05 -17.42 1.68
N ILE A 122 4.54 -17.89 0.57
CA ILE A 122 3.40 -17.27 -0.10
C ILE A 122 2.12 -17.98 0.32
N GLY A 123 1.17 -17.20 0.83
CA GLY A 123 -0.16 -17.66 1.17
C GLY A 123 -1.13 -17.53 0.00
N THR A 124 -2.27 -16.91 0.23
CA THR A 124 -3.30 -16.73 -0.79
C THR A 124 -3.01 -15.49 -1.65
N ILE A 125 -3.09 -15.65 -2.96
CA ILE A 125 -3.12 -14.52 -3.91
C ILE A 125 -4.59 -14.24 -4.24
N TYR A 126 -5.03 -13.01 -3.97
CA TYR A 126 -6.39 -12.52 -4.23
C TYR A 126 -6.36 -11.65 -5.50
N PRO A 127 -6.85 -12.14 -6.66
CA PRO A 127 -6.89 -11.37 -7.91
C PRO A 127 -8.08 -10.39 -7.93
N ILE A 128 -8.12 -9.49 -6.96
CA ILE A 128 -9.21 -8.52 -6.76
C ILE A 128 -8.64 -7.18 -6.30
N GLY A 129 -9.39 -6.11 -6.52
CA GLY A 129 -9.04 -4.78 -6.01
C GLY A 129 -9.21 -4.68 -4.49
N MET A 130 -8.44 -3.80 -3.86
CA MET A 130 -8.51 -3.58 -2.41
C MET A 130 -9.88 -3.03 -1.95
N GLN A 131 -10.63 -2.36 -2.83
CA GLN A 131 -12.00 -1.90 -2.56
C GLN A 131 -12.97 -3.06 -2.30
N ASP A 132 -12.73 -4.21 -2.94
CA ASP A 132 -13.57 -5.41 -2.85
C ASP A 132 -13.00 -6.45 -1.87
N TRP A 133 -11.74 -6.28 -1.45
CA TRP A 133 -11.09 -7.21 -0.55
C TRP A 133 -11.52 -7.00 0.91
N THR A 134 -11.85 -8.10 1.55
CA THR A 134 -12.16 -8.14 2.99
C THR A 134 -11.24 -9.15 3.68
N PRO A 135 -10.40 -8.72 4.62
CA PRO A 135 -9.53 -9.62 5.36
C PRO A 135 -10.32 -10.57 6.25
N GLN A 136 -9.78 -11.76 6.45
CA GLN A 136 -10.23 -12.63 7.54
C GLN A 136 -9.95 -11.94 8.87
N GLU A 137 -10.91 -11.95 9.79
CA GLU A 137 -10.81 -11.33 11.10
C GLU A 137 -9.62 -11.87 11.90
N GLY A 138 -8.84 -10.98 12.47
CA GLY A 138 -7.71 -11.31 13.34
C GLY A 138 -6.57 -12.07 12.68
N LYS A 139 -6.46 -12.10 11.34
CA LYS A 139 -5.46 -12.90 10.62
C LYS A 139 -4.08 -12.25 10.55
N TYR A 140 -4.00 -10.92 10.35
CA TYR A 140 -2.76 -10.27 9.90
C TYR A 140 -1.99 -9.60 11.03
N TRP A 141 -0.73 -9.95 11.16
CA TRP A 141 0.24 -9.24 11.98
C TRP A 141 0.71 -7.94 11.31
N LEU A 142 0.81 -7.95 9.96
CA LEU A 142 1.21 -6.81 9.14
C LEU A 142 0.32 -6.69 7.91
N ILE A 143 -0.28 -5.53 7.71
CA ILE A 143 -0.92 -5.14 6.46
C ILE A 143 -0.06 -4.05 5.85
N TRP A 144 0.51 -4.30 4.66
CA TRP A 144 1.38 -3.40 3.93
C TRP A 144 0.66 -2.88 2.70
N CYS A 145 0.54 -1.56 2.58
CA CYS A 145 -0.02 -0.88 1.41
C CYS A 145 1.03 0.10 0.89
N GLN A 146 1.48 -0.08 -0.32
CA GLN A 146 2.51 0.77 -0.91
C GLN A 146 2.13 1.19 -2.33
N TRP A 147 2.04 2.51 -2.58
CA TRP A 147 1.77 3.11 -3.88
C TRP A 147 0.50 2.55 -4.56
N CYS A 148 -0.55 2.36 -3.78
CA CYS A 148 -1.81 1.80 -4.27
C CYS A 148 -3.05 2.51 -3.72
N VAL A 149 -3.00 3.11 -2.51
CA VAL A 149 -4.20 3.70 -1.90
C VAL A 149 -4.61 5.03 -2.55
N GLY A 150 -3.79 5.56 -3.45
CA GLY A 150 -4.14 6.68 -4.34
C GLY A 150 -5.33 6.37 -5.25
N HIS A 151 -5.58 5.11 -5.56
CA HIS A 151 -6.71 4.67 -6.39
C HIS A 151 -8.04 4.56 -5.63
N LEU A 152 -8.10 4.86 -4.33
CA LEU A 152 -9.34 4.86 -3.55
C LEU A 152 -9.83 6.29 -3.30
N PRO A 153 -11.11 6.61 -3.59
CA PRO A 153 -11.73 7.82 -3.05
C PRO A 153 -11.65 7.85 -1.52
N ASP A 154 -11.64 9.03 -0.90
CA ASP A 154 -11.45 9.21 0.54
C ASP A 154 -12.35 8.31 1.38
N GLN A 155 -13.65 8.27 1.06
CA GLN A 155 -14.62 7.46 1.79
C GLN A 155 -14.39 5.96 1.63
N GLU A 156 -13.97 5.51 0.43
CA GLU A 156 -13.62 4.11 0.21
C GLU A 156 -12.29 3.75 0.90
N PHE A 157 -11.34 4.68 0.98
CA PHE A 157 -10.12 4.49 1.74
C PHE A 157 -10.39 4.34 3.25
N ILE A 158 -11.29 5.16 3.81
CA ILE A 158 -11.73 5.01 5.21
C ILE A 158 -12.35 3.61 5.43
N LYS A 159 -13.30 3.20 4.57
CA LYS A 159 -13.92 1.87 4.66
C LYS A 159 -12.91 0.73 4.53
N PHE A 160 -11.95 0.84 3.62
CA PHE A 160 -10.86 -0.12 3.47
C PHE A 160 -10.03 -0.23 4.74
N LEU A 161 -9.61 0.90 5.33
CA LEU A 161 -8.87 0.92 6.59
C LEU A 161 -9.67 0.31 7.76
N GLN A 162 -10.98 0.53 7.82
CA GLN A 162 -11.86 -0.08 8.82
C GLN A 162 -11.91 -1.61 8.65
N ARG A 163 -11.99 -2.12 7.41
CA ARG A 163 -11.88 -3.57 7.15
C ARG A 163 -10.51 -4.10 7.56
N CYS A 164 -9.43 -3.40 7.19
CA CYS A 164 -8.07 -3.74 7.59
C CYS A 164 -7.92 -3.83 9.12
N LYS A 165 -8.51 -2.88 9.85
CA LYS A 165 -8.52 -2.88 11.33
C LYS A 165 -9.09 -4.17 11.90
N ASN A 166 -10.20 -4.66 11.36
CA ASN A 166 -10.82 -5.91 11.79
C ASN A 166 -9.97 -7.15 11.43
N GLY A 167 -9.17 -7.06 10.37
CA GLY A 167 -8.26 -8.14 9.95
C GLY A 167 -6.98 -8.25 10.78
N LEU A 168 -6.67 -7.27 11.65
CA LEU A 168 -5.44 -7.29 12.44
C LEU A 168 -5.48 -8.31 13.58
N GLN A 169 -4.38 -9.05 13.74
CA GLN A 169 -4.08 -9.78 14.97
C GLN A 169 -3.94 -8.81 16.18
N PRO A 170 -4.03 -9.29 17.41
CA PRO A 170 -3.60 -8.52 18.58
C PRO A 170 -2.17 -7.97 18.35
N ASN A 171 -2.01 -6.66 18.52
CA ASN A 171 -0.77 -5.92 18.22
C ASN A 171 -0.36 -5.86 16.75
N GLY A 172 -1.19 -6.29 15.83
CA GLY A 172 -0.98 -6.10 14.38
C GLY A 172 -0.85 -4.62 14.00
N THR A 173 -0.31 -4.36 12.83
CA THR A 173 -0.01 -2.99 12.37
C THR A 173 -0.33 -2.86 10.88
N ILE A 174 -0.96 -1.74 10.50
CA ILE A 174 -1.12 -1.35 9.11
C ILE A 174 -0.01 -0.37 8.77
N ILE A 175 0.66 -0.59 7.65
CA ILE A 175 1.62 0.36 7.09
C ILE A 175 1.07 0.91 5.78
N ILE A 176 1.02 2.23 5.69
CA ILE A 176 0.74 2.95 4.45
C ILE A 176 2.04 3.62 4.03
N LYS A 177 2.55 3.30 2.84
CA LYS A 177 3.71 3.94 2.23
C LYS A 177 3.27 4.59 0.93
N GLU A 178 3.26 5.92 0.89
CA GLU A 178 2.68 6.67 -0.21
C GLU A 178 3.42 7.96 -0.53
N ASN A 179 3.25 8.39 -1.78
CA ASN A 179 3.56 9.73 -2.22
C ASN A 179 2.75 10.75 -1.43
N ASN A 180 3.36 11.89 -1.16
CA ASN A 180 2.65 13.02 -0.57
C ASN A 180 2.90 14.26 -1.41
N THR A 181 1.88 15.07 -1.61
CA THR A 181 2.07 16.40 -2.18
C THR A 181 2.95 17.25 -1.23
N PRO A 182 3.80 18.13 -1.76
CA PRO A 182 4.59 19.04 -0.93
C PRO A 182 3.76 20.20 -0.36
N THR A 183 2.51 20.34 -0.83
CA THR A 183 1.53 21.36 -0.45
C THR A 183 0.45 20.79 0.46
N ASP A 184 -0.50 21.62 0.91
CA ASP A 184 -1.68 21.20 1.69
C ASP A 184 -2.88 20.80 0.81
N THR A 185 -2.67 20.65 -0.51
CA THR A 185 -3.70 20.25 -1.48
C THR A 185 -3.38 18.88 -2.05
N ASP A 186 -4.42 18.10 -2.31
CA ASP A 186 -4.32 16.82 -3.00
C ASP A 186 -4.23 17.07 -4.52
N ASP A 187 -3.57 16.17 -5.25
CA ASP A 187 -3.31 16.25 -6.69
C ASP A 187 -3.85 15.01 -7.38
N PHE A 188 -4.69 15.18 -8.41
CA PHE A 188 -5.24 14.10 -9.21
C PHE A 188 -4.38 13.87 -10.46
N ASP A 189 -3.96 12.65 -10.67
CA ASP A 189 -3.28 12.21 -11.88
C ASP A 189 -4.30 11.52 -12.81
N ASP A 190 -4.54 12.13 -13.96
CA ASP A 190 -5.46 11.60 -14.99
C ASP A 190 -4.86 10.46 -15.79
N THR A 191 -3.55 10.24 -15.69
CA THR A 191 -2.82 9.20 -16.42
C THR A 191 -3.19 7.81 -15.89
N ASP A 192 -3.15 7.63 -14.57
CA ASP A 192 -3.44 6.36 -13.90
C ASP A 192 -4.70 6.40 -13.03
N SER A 193 -5.43 7.52 -13.08
CA SER A 193 -6.64 7.74 -12.29
C SER A 193 -6.42 7.57 -10.79
N SER A 194 -5.40 8.24 -10.26
CA SER A 194 -5.04 8.22 -8.84
C SER A 194 -4.98 9.60 -8.21
N VAL A 195 -4.95 9.66 -6.88
CA VAL A 195 -4.77 10.90 -6.11
C VAL A 195 -3.54 10.79 -5.23
N THR A 196 -2.61 11.73 -5.42
CA THR A 196 -1.55 11.98 -4.46
C THR A 196 -2.07 12.91 -3.36
N ARG A 197 -2.17 12.41 -2.14
CA ARG A 197 -2.69 13.15 -0.99
C ARG A 197 -1.60 13.87 -0.22
N CYS A 198 -1.96 14.99 0.42
CA CYS A 198 -1.07 15.65 1.36
C CYS A 198 -1.01 14.90 2.71
N ASP A 199 0.07 15.13 3.50
CA ASP A 199 0.24 14.49 4.82
C ASP A 199 -0.92 14.79 5.78
N LYS A 200 -1.46 16.02 5.75
CA LYS A 200 -2.60 16.44 6.57
C LYS A 200 -3.86 15.62 6.26
N LYS A 201 -4.13 15.38 4.96
CA LYS A 201 -5.27 14.58 4.52
C LYS A 201 -5.12 13.13 4.98
N PHE A 202 -3.97 12.51 4.79
CA PHE A 202 -3.73 11.14 5.28
C PHE A 202 -4.02 11.00 6.77
N ARG A 203 -3.51 11.93 7.60
CA ARG A 203 -3.74 11.90 9.05
C ARG A 203 -5.21 12.04 9.42
N GLN A 204 -5.95 12.88 8.72
CA GLN A 204 -7.39 13.04 8.92
C GLN A 204 -8.12 11.73 8.62
N LEU A 205 -7.85 11.10 7.47
CA LEU A 205 -8.50 9.85 7.05
C LEU A 205 -8.18 8.68 8.00
N PHE A 206 -6.97 8.64 8.58
CA PHE A 206 -6.62 7.65 9.60
C PHE A 206 -7.46 7.79 10.87
N ILE A 207 -7.66 9.02 11.35
CA ILE A 207 -8.51 9.31 12.51
C ILE A 207 -9.97 8.93 12.21
N GLU A 208 -10.49 9.30 11.05
CA GLU A 208 -11.86 8.95 10.63
C GLU A 208 -12.08 7.44 10.51
N ALA A 209 -11.03 6.68 10.19
CA ALA A 209 -11.07 5.22 10.19
C ALA A 209 -10.97 4.58 11.60
N GLY A 210 -10.78 5.38 12.67
CA GLY A 210 -10.57 4.90 14.04
C GLY A 210 -9.20 4.24 14.23
N LEU A 211 -8.18 4.83 13.61
CA LEU A 211 -6.78 4.39 13.69
C LEU A 211 -5.90 5.49 14.28
N LYS A 212 -4.98 5.12 15.15
CA LYS A 212 -3.95 6.02 15.68
C LYS A 212 -2.64 5.82 14.94
N LEU A 213 -2.00 6.94 14.61
CA LEU A 213 -0.65 6.96 14.05
C LEU A 213 0.37 6.70 15.17
N ILE A 214 1.09 5.57 15.11
CA ILE A 214 2.11 5.22 16.11
C ILE A 214 3.53 5.61 15.69
N ALA A 215 3.78 5.74 14.39
CA ALA A 215 5.05 6.24 13.86
C ALA A 215 4.86 6.77 12.44
N VAL A 216 5.71 7.71 12.06
CA VAL A 216 5.86 8.20 10.70
C VAL A 216 7.34 8.38 10.38
N ASP A 217 7.74 8.07 9.15
CA ASP A 217 9.09 8.35 8.65
C ASP A 217 8.99 8.80 7.17
N ARG A 218 9.98 9.57 6.72
CA ARG A 218 10.10 9.96 5.31
C ARG A 218 11.13 9.05 4.64
N GLN A 219 10.78 8.48 3.50
CA GLN A 219 11.71 7.75 2.65
C GLN A 219 12.86 8.69 2.23
N LYS A 220 14.08 8.20 2.34
CA LYS A 220 15.30 8.93 1.95
C LYS A 220 15.96 8.25 0.75
N GLY A 221 16.76 9.03 0.02
CA GLY A 221 17.59 8.51 -1.08
C GLY A 221 16.85 8.28 -2.38
N LEU A 222 15.61 8.75 -2.49
CA LEU A 222 14.90 8.83 -3.78
C LEU A 222 15.31 10.10 -4.55
N PRO A 223 15.18 10.11 -5.88
CA PRO A 223 15.41 11.29 -6.70
C PRO A 223 14.56 12.49 -6.25
N ASN A 224 15.10 13.68 -6.38
CA ASN A 224 14.47 14.91 -5.87
C ASN A 224 13.23 15.35 -6.70
N GLU A 225 13.12 14.88 -7.92
CA GLU A 225 11.98 15.13 -8.82
C GLU A 225 10.73 14.35 -8.44
N LEU A 226 10.88 13.29 -7.64
CA LEU A 226 9.75 12.51 -7.15
C LEU A 226 9.06 13.19 -5.96
N TYR A 227 7.77 12.94 -5.82
CA TYR A 227 7.03 13.33 -4.62
C TYR A 227 7.72 12.80 -3.35
N PRO A 228 7.65 13.55 -2.23
CA PRO A 228 8.04 13.03 -0.94
C PRO A 228 7.25 11.77 -0.60
N VAL A 229 7.92 10.66 -0.31
CA VAL A 229 7.28 9.42 0.13
C VAL A 229 7.33 9.33 1.65
N ARG A 230 6.19 9.05 2.28
CA ARG A 230 6.09 8.79 3.72
C ARG A 230 5.60 7.37 4.01
N MET A 231 6.06 6.86 5.14
CA MET A 231 5.61 5.61 5.73
C MET A 231 4.88 5.91 7.02
N TYR A 232 3.63 5.48 7.13
CA TYR A 232 2.77 5.65 8.30
C TYR A 232 2.50 4.29 8.93
N ALA A 233 2.76 4.16 10.23
CA ALA A 233 2.41 2.97 10.98
C ALA A 233 1.17 3.24 11.82
N LEU A 234 0.15 2.43 11.65
CA LEU A 234 -1.18 2.61 12.21
C LEU A 234 -1.59 1.42 13.07
N LYS A 235 -2.31 1.70 14.16
CA LYS A 235 -2.97 0.70 15.01
C LYS A 235 -4.39 1.13 15.33
N PRO A 236 -5.27 0.20 15.69
CA PRO A 236 -6.56 0.55 16.29
C PRO A 236 -6.39 1.49 17.50
N GLU A 237 -7.34 2.42 17.65
CA GLU A 237 -7.43 3.29 18.84
C GLU A 237 -7.67 2.50 20.12
#